data_9f65a969bc169f469270574b2e6f4c98
#
_entry.id   9f65a969bc169f469270574b2e6f4c98
#
_cell.length_a   1.000
_cell.length_b   1.000
_cell.length_c   1.000
_cell.angle_alpha   90.00
_cell.angle_beta   90.00
_cell.angle_gamma   90.00
#
_symmetry.space_group_name_H-M   'P 1'
#
loop_
_entity.id
_entity.type
_entity.pdbx_description
1 polymer ?
#
loop_
_entity_poly.entity_id
_entity_poly.type
_entity_poly.pdbx_seq_one_letter_code
_entity_poly.pdbx_strand_id
1 'polypeptide(L)'
;MLKITTPAFAHEAEIPMRYTQEGENLSPELVFSGVPANARSLVLLSDDPDAPDPAAPKRIWLHWLVVNIPTETAGFAEGIRDYPQGCLVAVNDSGVRGWSGPRPPIGRHRYFFKLYALDTVLDLPENFTRAQAEAAMQGHIIESAVTMGTYLLSSNR
;
A
#
# COMPACT_ATOMS: atom_id res chain seq x y z
N MET A 1 -12.81 12.84 -8.37
CA MET A 1 -12.00 11.69 -8.77
C MET A 1 -11.07 11.29 -7.63
N LEU A 2 -11.08 10.02 -7.30
CA LEU A 2 -10.25 9.48 -6.22
C LEU A 2 -8.76 9.70 -6.50
N LYS A 3 -8.00 10.11 -5.50
CA LYS A 3 -6.55 10.32 -5.62
C LYS A 3 -5.82 9.79 -4.39
N ILE A 4 -4.62 9.30 -4.62
CA ILE A 4 -3.64 9.00 -3.58
C ILE A 4 -2.33 9.70 -3.94
N THR A 5 -1.79 10.46 -2.99
CA THR A 5 -0.50 11.14 -3.14
C THR A 5 0.29 11.00 -1.86
N THR A 6 1.56 11.36 -1.91
CA THR A 6 2.41 11.43 -0.74
C THR A 6 3.34 12.64 -0.83
N PRO A 7 3.52 13.39 0.28
CA PRO A 7 4.54 14.43 0.30
C PRO A 7 5.97 13.88 0.41
N ALA A 8 6.12 12.57 0.67
CA ALA A 8 7.42 11.94 0.86
C ALA A 8 8.22 11.81 -0.44
N PHE A 9 7.53 11.59 -1.58
CA PHE A 9 8.15 11.50 -2.91
C PHE A 9 7.13 11.79 -4.00
N ALA A 10 7.61 12.31 -5.13
CA ALA A 10 6.74 12.52 -6.30
C ALA A 10 6.45 11.19 -6.98
N HIS A 11 5.34 11.15 -7.73
CA HIS A 11 4.98 9.97 -8.53
C HIS A 11 6.14 9.57 -9.45
N GLU A 12 6.50 8.29 -9.43
CA GLU A 12 7.61 7.69 -10.18
C GLU A 12 9.01 8.07 -9.69
N ALA A 13 9.12 8.92 -8.67
CA ALA A 13 10.42 9.29 -8.10
C ALA A 13 10.94 8.22 -7.14
N GLU A 14 12.18 8.38 -6.72
CA GLU A 14 12.79 7.48 -5.74
C GLU A 14 12.19 7.68 -4.36
N ILE A 15 11.92 6.56 -3.69
CA ILE A 15 11.48 6.56 -2.30
C ILE A 15 12.69 6.87 -1.41
N PRO A 16 12.63 7.87 -0.53
CA PRO A 16 13.72 8.15 0.41
C PRO A 16 14.05 6.95 1.30
N MET A 17 15.32 6.79 1.61
CA MET A 17 15.82 5.68 2.43
C MET A 17 15.09 5.53 3.77
N ARG A 18 14.63 6.64 4.34
CA ARG A 18 13.86 6.69 5.60
C ARG A 18 12.68 5.72 5.61
N TYR A 19 12.05 5.49 4.45
CA TYR A 19 10.86 4.64 4.31
C TYR A 19 11.19 3.22 3.86
N THR A 20 12.45 2.85 3.86
CA THR A 20 12.93 1.55 3.40
C THR A 20 13.56 0.76 4.53
N GLN A 21 13.81 -0.53 4.29
CA GLN A 21 14.48 -1.39 5.26
C GLN A 21 15.97 -1.06 5.43
N GLU A 22 16.53 -0.19 4.60
CA GLU A 22 17.89 0.34 4.79
C GLU A 22 17.91 1.53 5.77
N GLY A 23 16.77 2.13 6.06
CA GLY A 23 16.64 3.25 6.98
C GLY A 23 15.72 2.92 8.15
N GLU A 24 14.94 3.90 8.56
CA GLU A 24 14.03 3.76 9.71
C GLU A 24 12.84 2.84 9.43
N ASN A 25 12.59 2.55 8.17
CA ASN A 25 11.50 1.70 7.73
C ASN A 25 10.11 2.22 8.15
N LEU A 26 9.94 3.52 8.15
CA LEU A 26 8.65 4.14 8.43
C LEU A 26 7.76 4.07 7.20
N SER A 27 6.46 3.90 7.41
CA SER A 27 5.52 4.06 6.30
C SER A 27 5.47 5.53 5.89
N PRO A 28 5.40 5.83 4.58
CA PRO A 28 5.30 7.23 4.15
C PRO A 28 3.95 7.82 4.51
N GLU A 29 3.92 9.13 4.71
CA GLU A 29 2.65 9.84 4.83
C GLU A 29 1.88 9.70 3.52
N LEU A 30 0.60 9.40 3.61
CA LEU A 30 -0.29 9.28 2.45
C LEU A 30 -1.44 10.27 2.58
N VAL A 31 -1.87 10.82 1.43
CA VAL A 31 -3.02 11.70 1.35
C VAL A 31 -4.05 11.08 0.42
N PHE A 32 -5.27 10.93 0.92
CA PHE A 32 -6.42 10.42 0.16
C PHE A 32 -7.37 11.58 -0.10
N SER A 33 -7.83 11.72 -1.35
CA SER A 33 -8.77 12.78 -1.71
C SER A 33 -9.72 12.31 -2.80
N GLY A 34 -10.81 13.05 -2.97
CA GLY A 34 -11.79 12.76 -4.02
C GLY A 34 -12.58 11.48 -3.80
N VAL A 35 -12.79 11.08 -2.56
CA VAL A 35 -13.56 9.86 -2.25
C VAL A 35 -14.99 10.03 -2.75
N PRO A 36 -15.50 9.07 -3.57
CA PRO A 36 -16.88 9.13 -4.08
C PRO A 36 -17.90 9.14 -2.95
N ALA A 37 -18.98 9.90 -3.15
CA ALA A 37 -20.04 10.03 -2.13
C ALA A 37 -20.74 8.70 -1.81
N ASN A 38 -20.76 7.76 -2.77
CA ASN A 38 -21.35 6.44 -2.59
C ASN A 38 -20.38 5.40 -2.07
N ALA A 39 -19.13 5.77 -1.76
CA ALA A 39 -18.18 4.86 -1.15
C ALA A 39 -18.58 4.56 0.31
N ARG A 40 -18.34 3.33 0.74
CA ARG A 40 -18.61 2.88 2.10
C ARG A 40 -17.34 2.49 2.86
N SER A 41 -16.26 2.22 2.14
CA SER A 41 -14.95 1.97 2.75
C SER A 41 -13.85 2.20 1.72
N LEU A 42 -12.61 2.29 2.20
CA LEU A 42 -11.42 2.36 1.37
C LEU A 42 -10.50 1.19 1.66
N VAL A 43 -9.69 0.83 0.67
CA VAL A 43 -8.62 -0.17 0.80
C VAL A 43 -7.32 0.42 0.31
N LEU A 44 -6.26 0.29 1.10
CA LEU A 44 -4.89 0.65 0.70
C LEU A 44 -4.10 -0.63 0.50
N LEU A 45 -3.46 -0.76 -0.67
CA LEU A 45 -2.61 -1.90 -0.98
C LEU A 45 -1.31 -1.42 -1.61
N SER A 46 -0.18 -1.76 -0.98
CA SER A 46 1.14 -1.46 -1.52
C SER A 46 1.87 -2.74 -1.87
N ASP A 47 2.35 -2.84 -3.11
CA ASP A 47 3.02 -4.03 -3.60
C ASP A 47 4.14 -3.72 -4.58
N ASP A 48 4.99 -4.73 -4.82
CA ASP A 48 6.13 -4.68 -5.72
C ASP A 48 6.01 -5.85 -6.72
N PRO A 49 5.71 -5.57 -8.01
CA PRO A 49 5.60 -6.61 -9.02
C PRO A 49 6.95 -7.06 -9.58
N ASP A 50 8.06 -6.48 -9.16
CA ASP A 50 9.38 -6.70 -9.74
C ASP A 50 10.23 -7.70 -8.94
N ALA A 51 9.69 -8.32 -7.92
CA ALA A 51 10.44 -9.23 -7.06
C ALA A 51 10.75 -10.57 -7.74
N PRO A 52 11.94 -11.12 -7.57
CA PRO A 52 13.13 -10.53 -6.93
C PRO A 52 13.98 -9.70 -7.87
N ASP A 53 13.83 -9.86 -9.17
CA ASP A 53 14.63 -9.23 -10.23
C ASP A 53 13.69 -8.64 -11.28
N PRO A 54 13.75 -7.32 -11.56
CA PRO A 54 12.89 -6.71 -12.57
C PRO A 54 13.04 -7.32 -13.97
N ALA A 55 14.22 -7.87 -14.28
CA ALA A 55 14.47 -8.54 -15.58
C ALA A 55 13.78 -9.92 -15.65
N ALA A 56 13.47 -10.53 -14.52
CA ALA A 56 12.83 -11.85 -14.44
C ALA A 56 11.97 -11.92 -13.16
N PRO A 57 10.89 -11.13 -13.09
CA PRO A 57 10.05 -11.12 -11.87
C PRO A 57 9.34 -12.48 -11.71
N LYS A 58 9.24 -12.93 -10.46
CA LYS A 58 8.65 -14.24 -10.14
C LYS A 58 7.45 -14.15 -9.22
N ARG A 59 7.27 -12.99 -8.54
CA ARG A 59 6.18 -12.82 -7.59
C ARG A 59 5.88 -11.34 -7.39
N ILE A 60 4.66 -11.09 -6.91
CA ILE A 60 4.24 -9.75 -6.46
C ILE A 60 4.38 -9.74 -4.94
N TRP A 61 5.27 -8.88 -4.42
CA TRP A 61 5.55 -8.80 -3.00
C TRP A 61 4.63 -7.81 -2.33
N LEU A 62 3.89 -8.26 -1.32
CA LEU A 62 2.98 -7.41 -0.56
C LEU A 62 3.75 -6.67 0.55
N HIS A 63 3.68 -5.34 0.51
CA HIS A 63 4.31 -4.47 1.51
C HIS A 63 3.32 -3.96 2.56
N TRP A 64 2.06 -3.74 2.18
CA TRP A 64 1.08 -3.10 3.05
C TRP A 64 -0.33 -3.35 2.53
N LEU A 65 -1.23 -3.76 3.42
CA LEU A 65 -2.64 -3.95 3.05
C LEU A 65 -3.52 -3.58 4.25
N VAL A 66 -4.33 -2.56 4.07
CA VAL A 66 -5.29 -2.09 5.07
C VAL A 66 -6.65 -2.03 4.42
N VAL A 67 -7.64 -2.70 5.03
CA VAL A 67 -9.02 -2.70 4.54
C VAL A 67 -9.95 -2.01 5.54
N ASN A 68 -11.17 -1.72 5.09
CA ASN A 68 -12.21 -1.08 5.91
C ASN A 68 -11.77 0.27 6.48
N ILE A 69 -11.02 1.02 5.69
CA ILE A 69 -10.63 2.39 6.05
C ILE A 69 -11.90 3.25 5.95
N PRO A 70 -12.25 4.02 7.00
CA PRO A 70 -13.40 4.92 6.94
C PRO A 70 -13.27 5.94 5.80
N THR A 71 -14.36 6.24 5.14
CA THR A 71 -14.35 7.09 3.92
C THR A 71 -13.99 8.54 4.20
N GLU A 72 -14.13 9.01 5.44
CA GLU A 72 -13.70 10.35 5.84
C GLU A 72 -12.21 10.45 6.15
N THR A 73 -11.47 9.34 6.09
CA THR A 73 -10.03 9.33 6.35
C THR A 73 -9.32 10.11 5.26
N ALA A 74 -8.61 11.19 5.65
CA ALA A 74 -7.91 12.05 4.70
C ALA A 74 -6.52 11.51 4.31
N GLY A 75 -6.05 10.49 4.98
CA GLY A 75 -4.75 9.88 4.72
C GLY A 75 -4.21 9.17 5.94
N PHE A 76 -2.96 8.73 5.84
CA PHE A 76 -2.24 8.11 6.95
C PHE A 76 -1.01 8.95 7.27
N ALA A 77 -0.80 9.23 8.55
CA ALA A 77 0.41 9.91 9.01
C ALA A 77 1.64 9.03 8.78
N GLU A 78 2.80 9.66 8.62
CA GLU A 78 4.07 8.94 8.54
C GLU A 78 4.26 8.02 9.73
N GLY A 79 4.64 6.77 9.48
CA GLY A 79 4.89 5.79 10.54
C GLY A 79 3.65 5.36 11.31
N ILE A 80 2.47 5.47 10.71
CA ILE A 80 1.21 5.15 11.38
C ILE A 80 1.23 3.76 12.00
N ARG A 81 0.73 3.67 13.24
CA ARG A 81 0.53 2.41 13.97
C ARG A 81 -0.89 2.30 14.52
N ASP A 82 -1.50 3.44 14.86
CA ASP A 82 -2.88 3.50 15.35
C ASP A 82 -3.79 3.86 14.19
N TYR A 83 -4.31 2.83 13.53
CA TYR A 83 -5.19 3.00 12.39
C TYR A 83 -6.58 3.46 12.83
N PRO A 84 -7.35 4.14 11.94
CA PRO A 84 -8.73 4.50 12.25
C PRO A 84 -9.56 3.28 12.68
N GLN A 85 -10.53 3.50 13.55
CA GLN A 85 -11.40 2.44 14.05
C GLN A 85 -12.12 1.74 12.88
N GLY A 86 -12.15 0.43 12.93
CA GLY A 86 -12.75 -0.42 11.90
C GLY A 86 -11.74 -0.98 10.91
N CYS A 87 -10.55 -0.40 10.81
CA CYS A 87 -9.52 -0.92 9.91
C CYS A 87 -9.05 -2.30 10.33
N LEU A 88 -8.82 -3.16 9.32
CA LEU A 88 -8.09 -4.42 9.49
C LEU A 88 -6.79 -4.32 8.71
N VAL A 89 -5.69 -4.73 9.32
CA VAL A 89 -4.36 -4.65 8.74
C VAL A 89 -3.80 -6.05 8.54
N ALA A 90 -3.39 -6.36 7.32
CA ALA A 90 -2.86 -7.68 6.99
C ALA A 90 -1.40 -7.82 7.42
N VAL A 91 -0.96 -9.07 7.60
CA VAL A 91 0.45 -9.41 7.69
C VAL A 91 1.02 -9.38 6.27
N ASN A 92 2.11 -8.63 6.07
CA ASN A 92 2.74 -8.50 4.77
C ASN A 92 3.67 -9.69 4.48
N ASP A 93 4.28 -9.69 3.29
CA ASP A 93 5.14 -10.80 2.87
C ASP A 93 6.46 -10.89 3.64
N SER A 94 6.81 -9.85 4.40
CA SER A 94 7.95 -9.88 5.34
C SER A 94 7.58 -10.44 6.71
N GLY A 95 6.31 -10.84 6.91
CA GLY A 95 5.83 -11.41 8.17
C GLY A 95 5.45 -10.36 9.22
N VAL A 96 5.27 -9.11 8.82
CA VAL A 96 4.93 -8.00 9.71
C VAL A 96 3.50 -7.55 9.45
N ARG A 97 2.74 -7.32 10.51
CA ARG A 97 1.40 -6.73 10.38
C ARG A 97 1.56 -5.23 10.19
N GLY A 98 1.29 -4.76 8.97
CA GLY A 98 1.44 -3.36 8.60
C GLY A 98 2.45 -3.17 7.48
N TRP A 99 3.25 -2.13 7.60
CA TRP A 99 4.23 -1.73 6.59
C TRP A 99 5.57 -2.42 6.79
N SER A 100 6.15 -2.89 5.69
CA SER A 100 7.58 -3.19 5.58
C SER A 100 8.04 -2.60 4.27
N GLY A 101 9.04 -1.73 4.32
CA GLY A 101 9.48 -0.97 3.18
C GLY A 101 10.34 -1.74 2.20
N PRO A 102 10.80 -1.04 1.14
CA PRO A 102 11.66 -1.62 0.11
C PRO A 102 12.97 -2.19 0.63
N ARG A 103 13.36 -3.33 0.08
CA ARG A 103 14.69 -3.92 0.16
C ARG A 103 14.92 -4.79 -1.08
N PRO A 104 14.94 -4.19 -2.28
CA PRO A 104 15.05 -4.97 -3.52
C PRO A 104 16.43 -5.60 -3.63
N PRO A 105 16.52 -6.94 -3.75
CA PRO A 105 17.82 -7.61 -3.78
C PRO A 105 18.58 -7.35 -5.08
N ILE A 106 17.88 -7.20 -6.19
CA ILE A 106 18.45 -7.04 -7.54
C ILE A 106 17.71 -5.94 -8.27
N GLY A 107 18.44 -4.91 -8.74
CA GLY A 107 17.88 -3.87 -9.57
C GLY A 107 17.00 -2.86 -8.87
N ARG A 108 16.43 -1.98 -9.66
CA ARG A 108 15.50 -0.95 -9.20
C ARG A 108 14.08 -1.48 -9.32
N HIS A 109 13.39 -1.58 -8.19
CA HIS A 109 12.00 -2.06 -8.15
C HIS A 109 11.02 -0.90 -8.10
N ARG A 110 9.78 -1.18 -8.54
CA ARG A 110 8.66 -0.24 -8.45
C ARG A 110 7.77 -0.64 -7.28
N TYR A 111 7.38 0.35 -6.48
CA TYR A 111 6.52 0.16 -5.31
C TYR A 111 5.24 0.95 -5.54
N PHE A 112 4.14 0.23 -5.75
CA PHE A 112 2.84 0.81 -6.02
C PHE A 112 2.09 1.04 -4.72
N PHE A 113 1.39 2.16 -4.65
CA PHE A 113 0.45 2.47 -3.57
C PHE A 113 -0.90 2.65 -4.22
N LYS A 114 -1.80 1.69 -4.00
CA LYS A 114 -3.10 1.60 -4.66
C LYS A 114 -4.20 1.87 -3.64
N LEU A 115 -5.12 2.75 -4.00
CA LEU A 115 -6.27 3.08 -3.17
C LEU A 115 -7.53 2.69 -3.92
N TYR A 116 -8.41 1.96 -3.25
CA TYR A 116 -9.69 1.52 -3.81
C TYR A 116 -10.82 2.06 -2.97
N ALA A 117 -11.83 2.64 -3.62
CA ALA A 117 -13.08 3.01 -2.98
C ALA A 117 -14.09 1.90 -3.26
N LEU A 118 -14.69 1.35 -2.20
CA LEU A 118 -15.63 0.25 -2.30
C LEU A 118 -17.04 0.71 -1.91
N ASP A 119 -18.05 0.07 -2.48
CA ASP A 119 -19.46 0.30 -2.13
C ASP A 119 -19.91 -0.56 -0.95
N THR A 120 -18.99 -1.23 -0.28
CA THR A 120 -19.28 -2.11 0.86
C THR A 120 -18.17 -2.03 1.91
N VAL A 121 -18.48 -2.54 3.09
CA VAL A 121 -17.48 -2.83 4.13
C VAL A 121 -17.19 -4.33 4.04
N LEU A 122 -15.91 -4.71 4.07
CA LEU A 122 -15.53 -6.11 3.91
C LEU A 122 -15.70 -6.88 5.22
N ASP A 123 -16.27 -8.07 5.14
CA ASP A 123 -16.37 -9.00 6.24
C ASP A 123 -15.22 -10.02 6.12
N LEU A 124 -14.14 -9.76 6.85
CA LEU A 124 -12.92 -10.56 6.77
C LEU A 124 -12.48 -10.98 8.17
N PRO A 125 -11.83 -12.15 8.30
CA PRO A 125 -11.24 -12.54 9.57
C PRO A 125 -10.04 -11.67 9.90
N GLU A 126 -9.63 -11.63 11.18
CA GLU A 126 -8.51 -10.81 11.64
C GLU A 126 -7.21 -11.13 10.87
N ASN A 127 -6.97 -12.40 10.58
CA ASN A 127 -5.77 -12.86 9.89
C ASN A 127 -6.04 -13.10 8.40
N PHE A 128 -6.81 -12.21 7.78
CA PHE A 128 -7.12 -12.33 6.35
C PHE A 128 -5.86 -12.25 5.49
N THR A 129 -5.94 -12.91 4.33
CA THR A 129 -4.89 -12.88 3.32
C THR A 129 -5.22 -11.88 2.23
N ARG A 130 -4.22 -11.51 1.42
CA ARG A 130 -4.43 -10.69 0.22
C ARG A 130 -5.48 -11.33 -0.69
N ALA A 131 -5.41 -12.65 -0.91
CA ALA A 131 -6.35 -13.35 -1.77
C ALA A 131 -7.78 -13.24 -1.26
N GLN A 132 -8.00 -13.36 0.05
CA GLN A 132 -9.32 -13.19 0.66
C GLN A 132 -9.84 -11.76 0.48
N ALA A 133 -8.96 -10.77 0.68
CA ALA A 133 -9.34 -9.37 0.50
C ALA A 133 -9.71 -9.08 -0.96
N GLU A 134 -8.90 -9.52 -1.91
CA GLU A 134 -9.16 -9.30 -3.33
C GLU A 134 -10.46 -9.98 -3.78
N ALA A 135 -10.72 -11.20 -3.31
CA ALA A 135 -11.98 -11.90 -3.61
C ALA A 135 -13.19 -11.14 -3.06
N ALA A 136 -13.08 -10.61 -1.83
CA ALA A 136 -14.16 -9.85 -1.20
C ALA A 136 -14.38 -8.49 -1.89
N MET A 137 -13.34 -7.90 -2.47
CA MET A 137 -13.42 -6.62 -3.19
C MET A 137 -14.05 -6.75 -4.56
N GLN A 138 -14.00 -7.94 -5.17
CA GLN A 138 -14.46 -8.15 -6.53
C GLN A 138 -15.94 -7.79 -6.67
N GLY A 139 -16.25 -6.95 -7.64
CA GLY A 139 -17.62 -6.47 -7.89
C GLY A 139 -18.04 -5.28 -7.02
N HIS A 140 -17.15 -4.81 -6.12
CA HIS A 140 -17.45 -3.72 -5.19
C HIS A 140 -16.57 -2.48 -5.37
N ILE A 141 -15.62 -2.50 -6.29
CA ILE A 141 -14.71 -1.37 -6.53
C ILE A 141 -15.44 -0.34 -7.40
N ILE A 142 -15.62 0.87 -6.87
CA ILE A 142 -16.27 1.97 -7.61
C ILE A 142 -15.26 2.95 -8.22
N GLU A 143 -14.11 3.13 -7.59
CA GLU A 143 -13.00 3.89 -8.14
C GLU A 143 -11.69 3.35 -7.60
N SER A 144 -10.62 3.59 -8.34
CA SER A 144 -9.27 3.29 -7.88
C SER A 144 -8.31 4.41 -8.25
N ALA A 145 -7.24 4.52 -7.48
CA ALA A 145 -6.17 5.49 -7.72
C ALA A 145 -4.84 4.84 -7.38
N VAL A 146 -3.76 5.35 -7.95
CA VAL A 146 -2.43 4.78 -7.74
C VAL A 146 -1.37 5.87 -7.75
N THR A 147 -0.37 5.72 -6.89
CA THR A 147 0.91 6.39 -7.02
C THR A 147 2.01 5.36 -6.89
N MET A 148 3.22 5.70 -7.30
CA MET A 148 4.31 4.75 -7.36
C MET A 148 5.63 5.46 -7.09
N GLY A 149 6.52 4.80 -6.37
CA GLY A 149 7.91 5.20 -6.22
C GLY A 149 8.83 4.05 -6.53
N THR A 150 10.12 4.34 -6.70
CA THR A 150 11.14 3.34 -7.01
C THR A 150 12.20 3.29 -5.93
N TYR A 151 12.93 2.18 -5.87
CA TYR A 151 14.08 2.08 -4.98
C TYR A 151 15.10 1.09 -5.52
N LEU A 152 16.36 1.41 -5.28
CA LEU A 152 17.51 0.58 -5.59
C LEU A 152 18.38 0.51 -4.33
N LEU A 153 18.80 -0.70 -3.91
CA LEU A 153 19.67 -0.83 -2.73
C LEU A 153 20.92 0.04 -2.87
N SER A 154 21.38 0.63 -1.78
CA SER A 154 22.55 1.50 -1.77
C SER A 154 23.80 0.76 -2.24
N SER A 155 23.92 -0.54 -1.95
CA SER A 155 25.07 -1.37 -2.38
C SER A 155 25.05 -1.67 -3.88
N ASN A 156 23.96 -1.41 -4.58
CA ASN A 156 23.79 -1.67 -6.01
C ASN A 156 23.88 -0.38 -6.85
N ARG A 157 24.24 0.73 -6.23
CA ARG A 157 24.35 2.04 -6.90
C ARG A 157 25.74 2.28 -7.49
#